data_54d60e9e2c65c738d9dd93107ab86f33
#
_entry.id   54d60e9e2c65c738d9dd93107ab86f33
#
_cell.length_a   1.000
_cell.length_b   1.000
_cell.length_c   1.000
_cell.angle_alpha   90.00
_cell.angle_beta   90.00
_cell.angle_gamma   90.00
#
_symmetry.space_group_name_H-M   'P 1'
#
loop_
_entity.id
_entity.type
_entity.pdbx_description
1 polymer ?
#
loop_
_entity_poly.entity_id
_entity_poly.type
_entity_poly.pdbx_seq_one_letter_code
_entity_poly.pdbx_strand_id
1 'polypeptide(L)'
;MIKFTNATIYRNSDANEILVKDGVIQQIGKGLPAATEEIDLKGRLVVPPYVDSHLHLDYVYTGGGDEAKNASGTLFEGIARWHDVKKTQSFEDAKARMLRGIQEEVSKGVQYIRTHIDVCDPDLTGLKAMLELREELKDNVTIQIVAFPQEGMYAYKGAVELMEEALKMGADCVGGIPHFEWAYEFGQDSVRKTVELALKYDKLIDVHCDETDDPMSRHVQLLNALVMIEGIGARSTASHTCSFGSADDAYAFRMMGLFEQSGMNFIALPTENAYLQGRQDTYPKRRGLTRVKEFWENGINVSFGQDSINDPWYPA
;
A
#
# COMPACT_ATOMS: atom_id res chain seq x y z
N MET A 1 -7.86 -30.75 -17.24
CA MET A 1 -8.92 -29.77 -17.45
C MET A 1 -9.90 -29.91 -16.28
N ILE A 2 -10.22 -28.83 -15.62
CA ILE A 2 -11.11 -28.80 -14.44
C ILE A 2 -12.32 -27.95 -14.82
N LYS A 3 -13.52 -28.38 -14.44
CA LYS A 3 -14.74 -27.60 -14.55
C LYS A 3 -15.35 -27.35 -13.17
N PHE A 4 -15.53 -26.10 -12.81
CA PHE A 4 -16.31 -25.72 -11.64
C PHE A 4 -17.76 -25.52 -12.06
N THR A 5 -18.70 -26.13 -11.29
CA THR A 5 -20.14 -26.10 -11.58
C THR A 5 -20.89 -25.47 -10.41
N ASN A 6 -22.15 -25.06 -10.65
CA ASN A 6 -23.02 -24.46 -9.63
C ASN A 6 -22.39 -23.27 -8.90
N ALA A 7 -21.65 -22.43 -9.64
CA ALA A 7 -21.06 -21.19 -9.13
C ALA A 7 -22.09 -20.05 -9.10
N THR A 8 -22.03 -19.18 -8.11
CA THR A 8 -22.58 -17.82 -8.17
C THR A 8 -21.44 -16.89 -8.57
N ILE A 9 -21.39 -16.46 -9.83
CA ILE A 9 -20.28 -15.65 -10.33
C ILE A 9 -20.59 -14.17 -10.12
N TYR A 10 -19.69 -13.46 -9.45
CA TYR A 10 -19.86 -12.04 -9.17
C TYR A 10 -20.09 -11.21 -10.45
N ARG A 11 -21.15 -10.42 -10.46
CA ARG A 11 -21.57 -9.58 -11.59
C ARG A 11 -21.82 -10.33 -12.90
N ASN A 12 -22.07 -11.66 -12.85
CA ASN A 12 -22.40 -12.45 -14.03
C ASN A 12 -23.50 -13.48 -13.70
N SER A 13 -24.77 -13.07 -13.82
CA SER A 13 -25.94 -13.91 -13.60
C SER A 13 -26.20 -14.93 -14.71
N ASP A 14 -25.57 -14.73 -15.87
CA ASP A 14 -25.76 -15.55 -17.06
C ASP A 14 -24.83 -16.76 -17.12
N ALA A 15 -23.92 -16.88 -16.15
CA ALA A 15 -22.98 -17.98 -16.05
C ALA A 15 -23.00 -18.60 -14.65
N ASN A 16 -22.78 -19.93 -14.59
CA ASN A 16 -22.65 -20.69 -13.35
C ASN A 16 -21.59 -21.80 -13.42
N GLU A 17 -20.81 -21.82 -14.52
CA GLU A 17 -19.72 -22.76 -14.73
C GLU A 17 -18.46 -22.05 -15.18
N ILE A 18 -17.31 -22.60 -14.78
CA ILE A 18 -15.98 -22.10 -15.15
C ILE A 18 -15.14 -23.29 -15.60
N LEU A 19 -14.58 -23.22 -16.80
CA LEU A 19 -13.67 -24.22 -17.35
C LEU A 19 -12.23 -23.72 -17.27
N VAL A 20 -11.37 -24.52 -16.64
CA VAL A 20 -9.95 -24.19 -16.42
C VAL A 20 -9.08 -25.26 -17.06
N LYS A 21 -8.03 -24.85 -17.76
CA LYS A 21 -7.00 -25.71 -18.31
C LYS A 21 -5.63 -25.13 -17.99
N ASP A 22 -4.74 -25.95 -17.44
CA ASP A 22 -3.37 -25.56 -17.12
C ASP A 22 -3.28 -24.25 -16.30
N GLY A 23 -4.18 -24.12 -15.28
CA GLY A 23 -4.24 -22.96 -14.41
C GLY A 23 -4.93 -21.71 -15.03
N VAL A 24 -5.35 -21.77 -16.30
CA VAL A 24 -5.95 -20.62 -17.02
C VAL A 24 -7.43 -20.84 -17.25
N ILE A 25 -8.25 -19.85 -16.93
CA ILE A 25 -9.70 -19.85 -17.26
C ILE A 25 -9.84 -19.81 -18.77
N GLN A 26 -10.45 -20.85 -19.34
CA GLN A 26 -10.71 -20.96 -20.78
C GLN A 26 -12.07 -20.40 -21.14
N GLN A 27 -13.07 -20.64 -20.27
CA GLN A 27 -14.44 -20.24 -20.56
C GLN A 27 -15.23 -20.06 -19.25
N ILE A 28 -16.11 -19.08 -19.24
CA ILE A 28 -17.12 -18.86 -18.20
C ILE A 28 -18.49 -18.87 -18.91
N GLY A 29 -19.46 -19.64 -18.39
CA GLY A 29 -20.77 -19.76 -19.07
C GLY A 29 -21.73 -20.72 -18.39
N LYS A 30 -22.66 -21.27 -19.18
CA LYS A 30 -23.57 -22.36 -18.83
C LYS A 30 -23.45 -23.49 -19.83
N GLY A 31 -23.61 -24.74 -19.37
CA GLY A 31 -23.56 -25.92 -20.23
C GLY A 31 -22.21 -26.11 -20.92
N LEU A 32 -21.12 -25.79 -20.21
CA LEU A 32 -19.77 -25.92 -20.74
C LEU A 32 -19.42 -27.40 -20.98
N PRO A 33 -18.45 -27.70 -21.88
CA PRO A 33 -17.99 -29.06 -22.13
C PRO A 33 -17.60 -29.80 -20.84
N ALA A 34 -17.75 -31.12 -20.85
CA ALA A 34 -17.27 -31.96 -19.75
C ALA A 34 -15.75 -31.84 -19.61
N ALA A 35 -15.28 -31.93 -18.39
CA ALA A 35 -13.86 -31.89 -18.06
C ALA A 35 -13.41 -33.21 -17.40
N THR A 36 -12.11 -33.41 -17.28
CA THR A 36 -11.53 -34.59 -16.62
C THR A 36 -11.89 -34.61 -15.13
N GLU A 37 -12.07 -33.43 -14.54
CA GLU A 37 -12.45 -33.24 -13.16
C GLU A 37 -13.57 -32.20 -13.10
N GLU A 38 -14.65 -32.47 -12.33
CA GLU A 38 -15.72 -31.54 -12.09
C GLU A 38 -15.90 -31.30 -10.59
N ILE A 39 -15.92 -30.02 -10.21
CA ILE A 39 -16.04 -29.57 -8.80
C ILE A 39 -17.34 -28.78 -8.64
N ASP A 40 -18.26 -29.31 -7.86
CA ASP A 40 -19.51 -28.62 -7.52
C ASP A 40 -19.29 -27.58 -6.43
N LEU A 41 -19.46 -26.30 -6.77
CA LEU A 41 -19.32 -25.19 -5.84
C LEU A 41 -20.54 -24.94 -4.97
N LYS A 42 -21.65 -25.68 -5.18
CA LYS A 42 -22.87 -25.65 -4.34
C LYS A 42 -23.41 -24.24 -4.11
N GLY A 43 -23.40 -23.41 -5.14
CA GLY A 43 -23.87 -22.03 -5.09
C GLY A 43 -22.91 -21.03 -4.46
N ARG A 44 -21.67 -21.44 -4.13
CA ARG A 44 -20.67 -20.52 -3.56
C ARG A 44 -20.36 -19.37 -4.51
N LEU A 45 -20.14 -18.20 -3.91
CA LEU A 45 -19.73 -17.01 -4.65
C LEU A 45 -18.30 -17.14 -5.16
N VAL A 46 -18.13 -16.88 -6.45
CA VAL A 46 -16.81 -16.75 -7.08
C VAL A 46 -16.59 -15.28 -7.41
N VAL A 47 -15.49 -14.75 -6.91
CA VAL A 47 -15.04 -13.35 -7.11
C VAL A 47 -13.64 -13.35 -7.72
N PRO A 48 -13.21 -12.25 -8.36
CA PRO A 48 -11.78 -12.02 -8.62
C PRO A 48 -10.98 -12.06 -7.32
N PRO A 49 -9.69 -12.38 -7.37
CA PRO A 49 -8.84 -12.31 -6.19
C PRO A 49 -8.79 -10.91 -5.61
N TYR A 50 -8.60 -10.82 -4.30
CA TYR A 50 -8.40 -9.53 -3.65
C TYR A 50 -7.01 -8.98 -3.93
N VAL A 51 -6.91 -7.66 -3.81
CA VAL A 51 -5.67 -6.89 -3.92
C VAL A 51 -5.48 -6.17 -2.60
N ASP A 52 -4.38 -6.40 -1.90
CA ASP A 52 -3.92 -5.49 -0.87
C ASP A 52 -2.95 -4.50 -1.51
N SER A 53 -3.44 -3.28 -1.65
CA SER A 53 -2.71 -2.24 -2.38
C SER A 53 -1.69 -1.48 -1.53
N HIS A 54 -1.66 -1.74 -0.20
CA HIS A 54 -0.74 -1.07 0.71
C HIS A 54 -0.58 -1.86 2.01
N LEU A 55 0.60 -2.43 2.19
CA LEU A 55 0.98 -3.22 3.36
C LEU A 55 2.47 -3.01 3.65
N HIS A 56 2.89 -3.22 4.88
CA HIS A 56 4.29 -3.17 5.31
C HIS A 56 4.74 -4.53 5.84
N LEU A 57 5.20 -5.41 4.95
CA LEU A 57 5.62 -6.76 5.34
C LEU A 57 6.92 -6.80 6.15
N ASP A 58 7.74 -5.77 6.12
CA ASP A 58 9.01 -5.73 6.84
C ASP A 58 8.84 -5.64 8.36
N TYR A 59 7.78 -5.00 8.84
CA TYR A 59 7.55 -4.89 10.28
C TYR A 59 6.33 -5.66 10.82
N VAL A 60 5.66 -6.48 10.01
CA VAL A 60 4.57 -7.34 10.50
C VAL A 60 5.02 -8.21 11.68
N TYR A 61 4.13 -8.44 12.64
CA TYR A 61 4.34 -9.23 13.86
C TYR A 61 5.48 -8.75 14.78
N THR A 62 5.87 -7.50 14.69
CA THR A 62 6.85 -6.91 15.61
C THR A 62 6.20 -6.23 16.82
N GLY A 63 4.87 -6.07 16.84
CA GLY A 63 4.14 -5.38 17.91
C GLY A 63 4.07 -6.09 19.26
N GLY A 64 4.53 -7.34 19.35
CA GLY A 64 4.39 -8.18 20.56
C GLY A 64 5.41 -7.96 21.67
N GLY A 65 6.45 -7.16 21.48
CA GLY A 65 7.50 -6.90 22.46
C GLY A 65 7.33 -5.55 23.18
N ASP A 66 7.88 -5.44 24.39
CA ASP A 66 7.87 -4.17 25.14
C ASP A 66 8.58 -3.04 24.37
N GLU A 67 9.60 -3.37 23.59
CA GLU A 67 10.37 -2.43 22.76
C GLU A 67 9.54 -1.84 21.61
N ALA A 68 8.61 -2.63 21.06
CA ALA A 68 7.73 -2.23 19.96
C ALA A 68 6.44 -1.53 20.44
N LYS A 69 6.21 -1.44 21.74
CA LYS A 69 5.00 -0.88 22.31
C LYS A 69 4.87 0.62 22.06
N ASN A 70 3.89 0.99 21.26
CA ASN A 70 3.48 2.38 21.01
C ASN A 70 2.47 2.81 22.09
N ALA A 71 2.93 3.53 23.10
CA ALA A 71 2.11 3.92 24.24
C ALA A 71 1.17 5.09 23.94
N SER A 72 1.58 6.03 23.09
CA SER A 72 0.76 7.19 22.69
C SER A 72 -0.25 6.85 21.60
N GLY A 73 -0.02 5.77 20.84
CA GLY A 73 -0.78 5.41 19.66
C GLY A 73 -0.61 6.42 18.51
N THR A 74 0.53 7.13 18.47
CA THR A 74 0.81 8.09 17.39
C THR A 74 1.69 7.48 16.32
N LEU A 75 1.58 8.00 15.07
CA LEU A 75 2.45 7.64 13.95
C LEU A 75 3.94 7.80 14.34
N PHE A 76 4.31 8.92 14.90
CA PHE A 76 5.72 9.23 15.21
C PHE A 76 6.33 8.32 16.28
N GLU A 77 5.55 7.92 17.29
CA GLU A 77 6.05 6.92 18.25
C GLU A 77 6.19 5.54 17.56
N GLY A 78 5.28 5.16 16.68
CA GLY A 78 5.41 3.95 15.89
C GLY A 78 6.72 3.92 15.11
N ILE A 79 7.07 4.99 14.40
CA ILE A 79 8.33 5.13 13.66
C ILE A 79 9.54 4.99 14.60
N ALA A 80 9.51 5.65 15.75
CA ALA A 80 10.59 5.55 16.74
C ALA A 80 10.75 4.11 17.28
N ARG A 81 9.65 3.38 17.51
CA ARG A 81 9.71 1.98 17.94
C ARG A 81 10.26 1.07 16.85
N TRP A 82 9.82 1.27 15.62
CA TRP A 82 10.37 0.52 14.49
C TRP A 82 11.87 0.78 14.30
N HIS A 83 12.31 2.03 14.43
CA HIS A 83 13.73 2.36 14.41
C HIS A 83 14.56 1.53 15.40
N ASP A 84 14.02 1.27 16.59
CA ASP A 84 14.72 0.45 17.60
C ASP A 84 14.67 -1.04 17.26
N VAL A 85 13.52 -1.56 16.82
CA VAL A 85 13.32 -2.98 16.44
C VAL A 85 14.20 -3.37 15.27
N LYS A 86 14.24 -2.57 14.20
CA LYS A 86 14.98 -2.93 12.97
C LYS A 86 16.50 -3.02 13.17
N LYS A 87 17.08 -2.35 14.20
CA LYS A 87 18.52 -2.45 14.52
C LYS A 87 18.96 -3.87 14.88
N THR A 88 18.06 -4.69 15.35
CA THR A 88 18.34 -6.04 15.83
C THR A 88 17.75 -7.14 14.95
N GLN A 89 16.98 -6.79 13.93
CA GLN A 89 16.39 -7.80 13.05
C GLN A 89 17.46 -8.49 12.20
N SER A 90 17.39 -9.82 12.11
CA SER A 90 18.19 -10.58 11.16
C SER A 90 17.42 -10.76 9.83
N PHE A 91 18.16 -11.14 8.80
CA PHE A 91 17.56 -11.49 7.52
C PHE A 91 16.54 -12.65 7.65
N GLU A 92 16.90 -13.68 8.42
CA GLU A 92 16.07 -14.85 8.65
C GLU A 92 14.78 -14.51 9.40
N ASP A 93 14.87 -13.66 10.43
CA ASP A 93 13.70 -13.19 11.17
C ASP A 93 12.77 -12.37 10.28
N ALA A 94 13.31 -11.38 9.57
CA ALA A 94 12.54 -10.57 8.64
C ALA A 94 11.83 -11.43 7.60
N LYS A 95 12.57 -12.35 6.96
CA LYS A 95 12.01 -13.27 5.95
C LYS A 95 10.90 -14.16 6.52
N ALA A 96 11.08 -14.71 7.72
CA ALA A 96 10.10 -15.57 8.36
C ALA A 96 8.79 -14.82 8.69
N ARG A 97 8.88 -13.59 9.22
CA ARG A 97 7.72 -12.74 9.52
C ARG A 97 6.99 -12.34 8.25
N MET A 98 7.70 -11.89 7.22
CA MET A 98 7.16 -11.57 5.90
C MET A 98 6.41 -12.74 5.27
N LEU A 99 7.01 -13.94 5.29
CA LEU A 99 6.39 -15.15 4.76
C LEU A 99 5.07 -15.46 5.49
N ARG A 100 5.06 -15.33 6.82
CA ARG A 100 3.84 -15.53 7.62
C ARG A 100 2.76 -14.50 7.23
N GLY A 101 3.11 -13.23 7.07
CA GLY A 101 2.17 -12.18 6.63
C GLY A 101 1.58 -12.48 5.26
N ILE A 102 2.42 -12.84 4.29
CA ILE A 102 1.98 -13.23 2.95
C ILE A 102 1.03 -14.43 3.00
N GLN A 103 1.35 -15.46 3.80
CA GLN A 103 0.49 -16.63 3.96
C GLN A 103 -0.87 -16.28 4.56
N GLU A 104 -0.91 -15.35 5.51
CA GLU A 104 -2.17 -14.86 6.08
C GLU A 104 -3.01 -14.14 5.03
N GLU A 105 -2.43 -13.21 4.27
CA GLU A 105 -3.09 -12.52 3.18
C GLU A 105 -3.65 -13.49 2.12
N VAL A 106 -2.82 -14.41 1.63
CA VAL A 106 -3.25 -15.42 0.66
C VAL A 106 -4.38 -16.29 1.20
N SER A 107 -4.36 -16.63 2.51
CA SER A 107 -5.42 -17.40 3.16
C SER A 107 -6.79 -16.70 3.17
N LYS A 108 -6.79 -15.37 3.04
CA LYS A 108 -7.99 -14.52 2.93
C LYS A 108 -8.42 -14.25 1.48
N GLY A 109 -7.66 -14.78 0.50
CA GLY A 109 -7.97 -14.64 -0.93
C GLY A 109 -7.26 -13.47 -1.61
N VAL A 110 -6.29 -12.84 -0.96
CA VAL A 110 -5.40 -11.84 -1.57
C VAL A 110 -4.38 -12.57 -2.45
N GLN A 111 -4.24 -12.14 -3.72
CA GLN A 111 -3.25 -12.68 -4.67
C GLN A 111 -2.34 -11.59 -5.25
N TYR A 112 -2.58 -10.34 -4.92
CA TYR A 112 -1.78 -9.20 -5.35
C TYR A 112 -1.50 -8.33 -4.13
N ILE A 113 -0.23 -8.16 -3.79
CA ILE A 113 0.22 -7.40 -2.63
C ILE A 113 1.17 -6.30 -3.10
N ARG A 114 0.91 -5.05 -2.71
CA ARG A 114 1.91 -3.99 -2.77
C ARG A 114 2.42 -3.76 -1.36
N THR A 115 3.72 -4.01 -1.14
CA THR A 115 4.35 -3.82 0.16
C THR A 115 5.39 -2.72 0.13
N HIS A 116 5.34 -1.86 1.14
CA HIS A 116 6.37 -0.87 1.41
C HIS A 116 7.46 -1.51 2.25
N ILE A 117 8.71 -1.33 1.86
CA ILE A 117 9.87 -1.88 2.57
C ILE A 117 10.79 -0.72 2.95
N ASP A 118 11.03 -0.56 4.23
CA ASP A 118 11.87 0.50 4.78
C ASP A 118 13.32 0.38 4.29
N VAL A 119 13.78 1.41 3.63
CA VAL A 119 15.17 1.52 3.14
C VAL A 119 16.06 2.36 4.06
N CYS A 120 15.54 2.87 5.17
CA CYS A 120 16.36 3.53 6.20
C CYS A 120 17.11 2.48 7.06
N ASP A 121 17.75 1.56 6.37
CA ASP A 121 18.61 0.49 6.86
C ASP A 121 19.82 0.38 5.93
N PRO A 122 21.06 0.69 6.37
CA PRO A 122 22.24 0.66 5.53
C PRO A 122 22.51 -0.69 4.87
N ASP A 123 22.06 -1.77 5.48
CA ASP A 123 22.22 -3.12 4.97
C ASP A 123 21.08 -3.56 4.05
N LEU A 124 19.98 -2.80 3.96
CA LEU A 124 18.76 -3.12 3.20
C LEU A 124 18.25 -4.55 3.49
N THR A 125 18.32 -4.95 4.74
CA THR A 125 17.99 -6.32 5.21
C THR A 125 16.58 -6.73 4.83
N GLY A 126 15.59 -5.87 5.11
CA GLY A 126 14.19 -6.11 4.76
C GLY A 126 13.98 -6.22 3.24
N LEU A 127 14.62 -5.34 2.47
CA LEU A 127 14.51 -5.37 1.00
C LEU A 127 15.08 -6.66 0.41
N LYS A 128 16.26 -7.09 0.88
CA LYS A 128 16.88 -8.36 0.42
C LYS A 128 15.98 -9.56 0.71
N ALA A 129 15.40 -9.61 1.91
CA ALA A 129 14.48 -10.69 2.30
C ALA A 129 13.21 -10.69 1.42
N MET A 130 12.63 -9.52 1.14
CA MET A 130 11.43 -9.41 0.31
C MET A 130 11.69 -9.75 -1.15
N LEU A 131 12.83 -9.35 -1.71
CA LEU A 131 13.21 -9.71 -3.08
C LEU A 131 13.35 -11.23 -3.26
N GLU A 132 13.94 -11.92 -2.27
CA GLU A 132 14.04 -13.38 -2.28
C GLU A 132 12.67 -14.04 -2.16
N LEU A 133 11.82 -13.61 -1.24
CA LEU A 133 10.45 -14.12 -1.09
C LEU A 133 9.60 -13.90 -2.34
N ARG A 134 9.71 -12.73 -2.98
CA ARG A 134 9.00 -12.45 -4.23
C ARG A 134 9.33 -13.47 -5.32
N GLU A 135 10.60 -13.85 -5.46
CA GLU A 135 11.01 -14.85 -6.43
C GLU A 135 10.55 -16.26 -6.05
N GLU A 136 10.66 -16.64 -4.76
CA GLU A 136 10.19 -17.93 -4.26
C GLU A 136 8.68 -18.13 -4.42
N LEU A 137 7.89 -17.07 -4.29
CA LEU A 137 6.42 -17.14 -4.27
C LEU A 137 5.75 -16.68 -5.56
N LYS A 138 6.50 -16.38 -6.61
CA LYS A 138 6.00 -15.79 -7.87
C LYS A 138 4.88 -16.55 -8.56
N ASP A 139 4.81 -17.87 -8.34
CA ASP A 139 3.77 -18.74 -8.91
C ASP A 139 2.48 -18.75 -8.05
N ASN A 140 2.51 -18.17 -6.85
CA ASN A 140 1.41 -18.20 -5.88
C ASN A 140 0.79 -16.81 -5.65
N VAL A 141 1.61 -15.77 -5.61
CA VAL A 141 1.21 -14.40 -5.30
C VAL A 141 2.06 -13.41 -6.08
N THR A 142 1.45 -12.34 -6.56
CA THR A 142 2.17 -11.23 -7.20
C THR A 142 2.51 -10.19 -6.14
N ILE A 143 3.81 -9.92 -5.95
CA ILE A 143 4.29 -8.94 -4.98
C ILE A 143 4.95 -7.78 -5.72
N GLN A 144 4.49 -6.56 -5.42
CA GLN A 144 5.04 -5.31 -5.89
C GLN A 144 5.70 -4.60 -4.69
N ILE A 145 6.97 -4.20 -4.84
CA ILE A 145 7.80 -3.66 -3.76
C ILE A 145 7.97 -2.16 -3.94
N VAL A 146 7.63 -1.40 -2.91
CA VAL A 146 7.89 0.03 -2.80
C VAL A 146 9.15 0.24 -1.96
N ALA A 147 10.18 0.88 -2.52
CA ALA A 147 11.29 1.40 -1.74
C ALA A 147 10.78 2.58 -0.90
N PHE A 148 10.78 2.44 0.42
CA PHE A 148 10.12 3.38 1.32
C PHE A 148 11.08 3.97 2.36
N PRO A 149 11.31 5.30 2.37
CA PRO A 149 12.17 5.95 3.35
C PRO A 149 11.39 6.29 4.63
N GLN A 150 11.14 5.29 5.50
CA GLN A 150 10.29 5.40 6.70
C GLN A 150 10.66 6.58 7.61
N GLU A 151 11.93 6.92 7.70
CA GLU A 151 12.42 8.00 8.55
C GLU A 151 12.70 9.29 7.76
N GLY A 152 12.05 9.45 6.60
CA GLY A 152 12.21 10.59 5.72
C GLY A 152 13.35 10.44 4.72
N MET A 153 13.25 11.14 3.61
CA MET A 153 14.26 11.12 2.55
C MET A 153 15.44 12.06 2.86
N TYR A 154 15.18 13.14 3.58
CA TYR A 154 16.18 14.12 4.03
C TYR A 154 16.40 14.07 5.53
N ALA A 155 15.42 13.67 6.33
CA ALA A 155 15.57 13.51 7.76
C ALA A 155 16.49 12.32 8.10
N TYR A 156 16.51 11.25 7.28
CA TYR A 156 17.46 10.15 7.42
C TYR A 156 18.69 10.36 6.52
N LYS A 157 19.86 10.39 7.14
CA LYS A 157 21.13 10.59 6.40
C LYS A 157 21.43 9.40 5.48
N GLY A 158 21.54 9.67 4.17
CA GLY A 158 21.85 8.64 3.17
C GLY A 158 20.60 7.96 2.57
N ALA A 159 19.40 8.39 2.94
CA ALA A 159 18.18 7.76 2.41
C ALA A 159 18.07 7.87 0.89
N VAL A 160 18.49 8.98 0.27
CA VAL A 160 18.43 9.14 -1.18
C VAL A 160 19.30 8.09 -1.89
N GLU A 161 20.49 7.85 -1.40
CA GLU A 161 21.42 6.83 -1.94
C GLU A 161 20.84 5.42 -1.75
N LEU A 162 20.27 5.13 -0.58
CA LEU A 162 19.61 3.85 -0.29
C LEU A 162 18.36 3.63 -1.14
N MET A 163 17.57 4.67 -1.39
CA MET A 163 16.46 4.62 -2.34
C MET A 163 16.93 4.25 -3.74
N GLU A 164 17.98 4.92 -4.25
CA GLU A 164 18.55 4.59 -5.57
C GLU A 164 19.06 3.15 -5.63
N GLU A 165 19.71 2.67 -4.57
CA GLU A 165 20.19 1.29 -4.51
C GLU A 165 19.03 0.31 -4.52
N ALA A 166 17.97 0.55 -3.73
CA ALA A 166 16.78 -0.28 -3.69
C ALA A 166 16.09 -0.39 -5.07
N LEU A 167 16.03 0.72 -5.81
CA LEU A 167 15.47 0.73 -7.17
C LEU A 167 16.32 -0.08 -8.16
N LYS A 168 17.65 -0.02 -8.04
CA LYS A 168 18.58 -0.82 -8.86
C LYS A 168 18.50 -2.30 -8.50
N MET A 169 18.28 -2.65 -7.23
CA MET A 169 18.08 -4.02 -6.77
C MET A 169 16.77 -4.64 -7.26
N GLY A 170 15.80 -3.83 -7.66
CA GLY A 170 14.56 -4.34 -8.26
C GLY A 170 13.26 -3.95 -7.54
N ALA A 171 13.27 -2.94 -6.69
CA ALA A 171 12.02 -2.35 -6.21
C ALA A 171 11.23 -1.76 -7.39
N ASP A 172 9.89 -1.86 -7.32
CA ASP A 172 8.98 -1.53 -8.41
C ASP A 172 8.47 -0.09 -8.35
N CYS A 173 8.41 0.48 -7.14
CA CYS A 173 7.86 1.79 -6.86
C CYS A 173 8.83 2.64 -6.05
N VAL A 174 8.77 3.95 -6.24
CA VAL A 174 9.42 4.95 -5.40
C VAL A 174 8.43 5.43 -4.35
N GLY A 175 8.76 5.22 -3.07
CA GLY A 175 8.01 5.70 -1.92
C GLY A 175 8.41 7.10 -1.47
N GLY A 176 7.75 7.58 -0.42
CA GLY A 176 8.05 8.84 0.25
C GLY A 176 7.13 9.04 1.45
N ILE A 177 7.56 9.88 2.40
CA ILE A 177 6.81 10.26 3.60
C ILE A 177 7.02 11.76 3.89
N PRO A 178 6.52 12.67 3.03
CA PRO A 178 6.87 14.07 3.07
C PRO A 178 6.45 14.78 4.37
N HIS A 179 5.40 14.33 5.03
CA HIS A 179 4.92 14.92 6.28
C HIS A 179 5.78 14.54 7.50
N PHE A 180 6.72 13.62 7.36
CA PHE A 180 7.71 13.26 8.40
C PHE A 180 8.97 14.13 8.33
N GLU A 181 9.24 14.79 7.22
CA GLU A 181 10.42 15.66 7.10
C GLU A 181 10.37 16.82 8.11
N TRP A 182 11.54 17.31 8.53
CA TRP A 182 11.65 18.29 9.60
C TRP A 182 11.07 19.68 9.28
N ALA A 183 10.85 19.96 8.01
CA ALA A 183 10.20 21.18 7.55
C ALA A 183 9.28 20.90 6.36
N TYR A 184 8.25 21.71 6.21
CA TYR A 184 7.31 21.60 5.08
C TYR A 184 8.03 21.65 3.72
N GLU A 185 9.01 22.54 3.60
CA GLU A 185 9.83 22.69 2.39
C GLU A 185 10.64 21.43 2.08
N PHE A 186 11.18 20.76 3.10
CA PHE A 186 11.89 19.47 2.93
C PHE A 186 10.91 18.37 2.49
N GLY A 187 9.68 18.39 2.99
CA GLY A 187 8.62 17.52 2.51
C GLY A 187 8.31 17.77 1.02
N GLN A 188 8.27 19.01 0.59
CA GLN A 188 8.12 19.35 -0.82
C GLN A 188 9.32 18.88 -1.66
N ASP A 189 10.52 19.01 -1.15
CA ASP A 189 11.74 18.55 -1.84
C ASP A 189 11.78 17.01 -1.91
N SER A 190 11.30 16.31 -0.88
CA SER A 190 11.18 14.84 -0.93
C SER A 190 10.18 14.39 -1.99
N VAL A 191 9.04 15.09 -2.16
CA VAL A 191 8.09 14.83 -3.27
C VAL A 191 8.75 15.06 -4.64
N ARG A 192 9.52 16.15 -4.81
CA ARG A 192 10.26 16.39 -6.06
C ARG A 192 11.26 15.27 -6.36
N LYS A 193 12.00 14.85 -5.32
CA LYS A 193 12.98 13.76 -5.44
C LYS A 193 12.31 12.43 -5.78
N THR A 194 11.15 12.12 -5.20
CA THR A 194 10.36 10.93 -5.53
C THR A 194 10.01 10.89 -7.02
N VAL A 195 9.51 12.00 -7.56
CA VAL A 195 9.17 12.09 -9.00
C VAL A 195 10.41 11.98 -9.87
N GLU A 196 11.51 12.68 -9.50
CA GLU A 196 12.80 12.59 -10.20
C GLU A 196 13.31 11.14 -10.29
N LEU A 197 13.30 10.40 -9.15
CA LEU A 197 13.73 9.01 -9.11
C LEU A 197 12.84 8.10 -9.94
N ALA A 198 11.51 8.30 -9.89
CA ALA A 198 10.56 7.54 -10.67
C ALA A 198 10.78 7.71 -12.18
N LEU A 199 11.04 8.92 -12.63
CA LEU A 199 11.39 9.20 -14.04
C LEU A 199 12.74 8.60 -14.42
N LYS A 200 13.76 8.78 -13.56
CA LYS A 200 15.14 8.30 -13.80
C LYS A 200 15.22 6.78 -13.95
N TYR A 201 14.45 6.05 -13.15
CA TYR A 201 14.48 4.57 -13.12
C TYR A 201 13.27 3.91 -13.78
N ASP A 202 12.38 4.69 -14.41
CA ASP A 202 11.12 4.24 -15.01
C ASP A 202 10.26 3.40 -14.03
N LYS A 203 10.00 3.95 -12.84
CA LYS A 203 9.28 3.27 -11.76
C LYS A 203 7.91 3.87 -11.51
N LEU A 204 7.06 3.12 -10.79
CA LEU A 204 5.82 3.61 -10.22
C LEU A 204 6.11 4.55 -9.04
N ILE A 205 5.09 5.26 -8.60
CA ILE A 205 5.13 6.12 -7.40
C ILE A 205 4.05 5.65 -6.41
N ASP A 206 4.41 5.54 -5.13
CA ASP A 206 3.45 5.36 -4.05
C ASP A 206 3.94 6.07 -2.78
N VAL A 207 3.34 7.21 -2.48
CA VAL A 207 3.76 8.12 -1.40
C VAL A 207 2.79 8.01 -0.23
N HIS A 208 3.29 7.81 1.00
CA HIS A 208 2.56 8.08 2.23
C HIS A 208 2.33 9.59 2.28
N CYS A 209 1.20 10.04 1.76
CA CYS A 209 1.00 11.44 1.49
C CYS A 209 0.06 12.04 2.54
N ASP A 210 0.61 12.98 3.33
CA ASP A 210 -0.18 13.76 4.29
C ASP A 210 -0.96 12.88 5.30
N GLU A 211 -0.30 11.85 5.84
CA GLU A 211 -0.82 10.99 6.90
C GLU A 211 -0.75 11.69 8.25
N THR A 212 -1.49 12.76 8.38
CA THR A 212 -1.55 13.60 9.57
C THR A 212 -2.91 14.25 9.71
N ASP A 213 -3.26 14.62 10.92
CA ASP A 213 -4.48 15.40 11.21
C ASP A 213 -4.38 16.88 10.80
N ASP A 214 -3.17 17.38 10.54
CA ASP A 214 -2.95 18.78 10.16
C ASP A 214 -3.49 19.07 8.75
N PRO A 215 -4.59 19.84 8.58
CA PRO A 215 -5.16 20.16 7.27
C PRO A 215 -4.25 21.07 6.41
N MET A 216 -3.17 21.60 7.00
CA MET A 216 -2.16 22.37 6.27
C MET A 216 -1.08 21.49 5.64
N SER A 217 -1.00 20.21 5.99
CA SER A 217 -0.19 19.23 5.25
C SER A 217 -0.83 18.99 3.89
N ARG A 218 -0.21 19.50 2.83
CA ARG A 218 -0.77 19.54 1.46
C ARG A 218 0.26 19.13 0.40
N HIS A 219 1.12 18.15 0.74
CA HIS A 219 2.12 17.63 -0.19
C HIS A 219 1.48 16.90 -1.37
N VAL A 220 0.28 16.33 -1.19
CA VAL A 220 -0.52 15.73 -2.27
C VAL A 220 -0.78 16.72 -3.41
N GLN A 221 -0.91 18.00 -3.11
CA GLN A 221 -1.11 19.04 -4.14
C GLN A 221 0.14 19.17 -5.03
N LEU A 222 1.34 19.16 -4.44
CA LEU A 222 2.58 19.23 -5.19
C LEU A 222 2.81 17.95 -6.00
N LEU A 223 2.60 16.78 -5.38
CA LEU A 223 2.69 15.49 -6.07
C LEU A 223 1.80 15.49 -7.31
N ASN A 224 0.51 15.85 -7.13
CA ASN A 224 -0.43 15.93 -8.24
C ASN A 224 0.04 16.88 -9.37
N ALA A 225 0.54 18.05 -9.02
CA ALA A 225 1.02 19.01 -10.01
C ALA A 225 2.19 18.48 -10.82
N LEU A 226 3.16 17.84 -10.16
CA LEU A 226 4.33 17.27 -10.81
C LEU A 226 3.94 16.10 -11.73
N VAL A 227 3.11 15.16 -11.26
CA VAL A 227 2.71 14.01 -12.08
C VAL A 227 1.82 14.42 -13.26
N MET A 228 1.06 15.52 -13.14
CA MET A 228 0.34 16.13 -14.27
C MET A 228 1.32 16.68 -15.33
N ILE A 229 2.33 17.43 -14.90
CA ILE A 229 3.33 18.03 -15.80
C ILE A 229 4.08 16.94 -16.56
N GLU A 230 4.45 15.86 -15.86
CA GLU A 230 5.20 14.76 -16.45
C GLU A 230 4.32 13.73 -17.19
N GLY A 231 3.00 13.83 -17.09
CA GLY A 231 2.06 12.90 -17.73
C GLY A 231 2.07 11.48 -17.15
N ILE A 232 2.45 11.33 -15.87
CA ILE A 232 2.64 10.04 -15.20
C ILE A 232 1.58 9.75 -14.10
N GLY A 233 0.45 10.46 -14.11
CA GLY A 233 -0.58 10.32 -13.08
C GLY A 233 -1.08 8.86 -12.93
N ALA A 234 -1.36 8.17 -14.04
CA ALA A 234 -1.86 6.79 -14.01
C ALA A 234 -0.92 5.78 -13.33
N ARG A 235 0.37 6.10 -13.19
CA ARG A 235 1.35 5.26 -12.48
C ARG A 235 1.79 5.83 -11.14
N SER A 236 1.05 6.81 -10.63
CA SER A 236 1.32 7.49 -9.37
C SER A 236 0.17 7.35 -8.40
N THR A 237 0.53 7.10 -7.14
CA THR A 237 -0.41 6.85 -6.05
C THR A 237 -0.09 7.75 -4.86
N ALA A 238 -1.14 8.29 -4.22
CA ALA A 238 -1.07 8.91 -2.91
C ALA A 238 -1.83 8.03 -1.90
N SER A 239 -1.11 7.48 -0.94
CA SER A 239 -1.65 6.68 0.14
C SER A 239 -2.00 7.55 1.35
N HIS A 240 -2.95 7.11 2.19
CA HIS A 240 -3.49 7.77 3.38
C HIS A 240 -4.28 9.05 3.10
N THR A 241 -3.63 10.12 2.75
CA THR A 241 -4.20 11.46 2.54
C THR A 241 -5.18 11.91 3.65
N CYS A 242 -4.83 11.62 4.92
CA CYS A 242 -5.67 11.91 6.09
C CYS A 242 -5.98 13.39 6.23
N SER A 243 -4.98 14.26 5.98
CA SER A 243 -5.16 15.71 6.03
C SER A 243 -6.19 16.21 5.03
N PHE A 244 -6.31 15.57 3.88
CA PHE A 244 -7.30 15.89 2.86
C PHE A 244 -8.73 15.62 3.34
N GLY A 245 -8.92 14.58 4.16
CA GLY A 245 -10.18 14.31 4.86
C GLY A 245 -10.57 15.40 5.85
N SER A 246 -9.59 16.14 6.40
CA SER A 246 -9.77 17.24 7.35
C SER A 246 -9.73 18.64 6.71
N ALA A 247 -9.42 18.72 5.41
CA ALA A 247 -9.31 19.97 4.68
C ALA A 247 -10.67 20.63 4.45
N ASP A 248 -10.67 21.95 4.25
CA ASP A 248 -11.88 22.69 3.90
C ASP A 248 -12.45 22.29 2.52
N ASP A 249 -13.77 22.45 2.37
CA ASP A 249 -14.47 21.98 1.18
C ASP A 249 -14.08 22.77 -0.09
N ALA A 250 -13.68 24.02 0.03
CA ALA A 250 -13.26 24.82 -1.13
C ALA A 250 -11.93 24.29 -1.70
N TYR A 251 -10.98 23.94 -0.81
CA TYR A 251 -9.74 23.31 -1.22
C TYR A 251 -9.99 21.91 -1.80
N ALA A 252 -10.82 21.09 -1.14
CA ALA A 252 -11.16 19.76 -1.58
C ALA A 252 -11.83 19.78 -2.97
N PHE A 253 -12.81 20.64 -3.19
CA PHE A 253 -13.48 20.80 -4.48
C PHE A 253 -12.48 21.12 -5.62
N ARG A 254 -11.58 22.09 -5.37
CA ARG A 254 -10.54 22.44 -6.33
C ARG A 254 -9.62 21.25 -6.65
N MET A 255 -9.21 20.52 -5.61
CA MET A 255 -8.27 19.40 -5.78
C MET A 255 -8.91 18.21 -6.47
N MET A 256 -10.20 17.91 -6.24
CA MET A 256 -10.90 16.82 -6.95
C MET A 256 -10.81 16.98 -8.46
N GLY A 257 -11.06 18.18 -9.00
CA GLY A 257 -10.92 18.42 -10.44
C GLY A 257 -9.48 18.27 -10.96
N LEU A 258 -8.47 18.58 -10.13
CA LEU A 258 -7.08 18.38 -10.51
C LEU A 258 -6.66 16.89 -10.44
N PHE A 259 -7.15 16.14 -9.48
CA PHE A 259 -6.91 14.70 -9.36
C PHE A 259 -7.56 13.91 -10.50
N GLU A 260 -8.79 14.27 -10.89
CA GLU A 260 -9.44 13.71 -12.08
C GLU A 260 -8.59 13.95 -13.34
N GLN A 261 -8.12 15.18 -13.56
CA GLN A 261 -7.30 15.55 -14.71
C GLN A 261 -5.95 14.84 -14.75
N SER A 262 -5.31 14.62 -13.61
CA SER A 262 -4.01 13.94 -13.54
C SER A 262 -4.13 12.43 -13.76
N GLY A 263 -5.28 11.84 -13.43
CA GLY A 263 -5.47 10.41 -13.39
C GLY A 263 -4.69 9.70 -12.27
N MET A 264 -4.28 10.44 -11.22
CA MET A 264 -3.56 9.90 -10.07
C MET A 264 -4.48 8.98 -9.25
N ASN A 265 -3.88 7.97 -8.62
CA ASN A 265 -4.58 6.97 -7.81
C ASN A 265 -4.47 7.30 -6.32
N PHE A 266 -5.43 6.77 -5.54
CA PHE A 266 -5.45 6.94 -4.08
C PHE A 266 -5.62 5.59 -3.39
N ILE A 267 -5.05 5.47 -2.19
CA ILE A 267 -5.25 4.32 -1.30
C ILE A 267 -5.67 4.85 0.07
N ALA A 268 -6.80 4.38 0.55
CA ALA A 268 -7.28 4.66 1.89
C ALA A 268 -6.96 3.51 2.83
N LEU A 269 -6.58 3.82 4.06
CA LEU A 269 -6.13 2.88 5.08
C LEU A 269 -6.97 3.05 6.36
N PRO A 270 -8.27 2.68 6.30
CA PRO A 270 -9.23 3.08 7.33
C PRO A 270 -8.96 2.43 8.69
N THR A 271 -8.47 1.21 8.75
CA THR A 271 -8.18 0.51 10.02
C THR A 271 -7.03 1.19 10.76
N GLU A 272 -5.94 1.41 10.07
CA GLU A 272 -4.73 2.07 10.58
C GLU A 272 -5.02 3.52 10.97
N ASN A 273 -5.53 4.32 10.03
CA ASN A 273 -5.71 5.74 10.25
C ASN A 273 -6.79 6.06 11.28
N ALA A 274 -7.85 5.25 11.41
CA ALA A 274 -8.83 5.40 12.49
C ALA A 274 -8.22 5.14 13.88
N TYR A 275 -7.18 4.34 13.97
CA TYR A 275 -6.45 4.08 15.19
C TYR A 275 -5.42 5.18 15.50
N LEU A 276 -4.60 5.57 14.53
CA LEU A 276 -3.50 6.53 14.71
C LEU A 276 -3.97 7.98 14.83
N GLN A 277 -4.98 8.38 14.05
CA GLN A 277 -5.37 9.78 13.93
C GLN A 277 -6.34 10.24 15.03
N GLY A 278 -6.52 11.54 15.19
CA GLY A 278 -7.34 12.17 16.22
C GLY A 278 -6.76 12.08 17.64
N ARG A 279 -5.49 11.73 17.78
CA ARG A 279 -4.84 11.60 19.10
C ARG A 279 -4.68 12.93 19.83
N GLN A 280 -4.49 14.01 19.08
CA GLN A 280 -4.34 15.36 19.60
C GLN A 280 -5.69 16.12 19.72
N ASP A 281 -6.76 15.56 19.16
CA ASP A 281 -8.07 16.22 19.21
C ASP A 281 -8.74 16.06 20.58
N THR A 282 -9.46 17.08 20.98
CA THR A 282 -10.37 17.00 22.13
C THR A 282 -11.70 16.35 21.69
N TYR A 283 -12.74 17.10 21.39
CA TYR A 283 -14.01 16.58 20.87
C TYR A 283 -14.69 17.63 20.00
N PRO A 284 -15.24 17.27 18.84
CA PRO A 284 -15.24 15.94 18.20
C PRO A 284 -13.87 15.54 17.64
N LYS A 285 -13.54 14.24 17.72
CA LYS A 285 -12.27 13.71 17.19
C LYS A 285 -12.37 13.39 15.69
N ARG A 286 -11.33 13.76 14.95
CA ARG A 286 -11.12 13.28 13.58
C ARG A 286 -10.85 11.78 13.55
N ARG A 287 -11.05 11.12 12.41
CA ARG A 287 -10.89 9.69 12.24
C ARG A 287 -9.82 9.31 11.22
N GLY A 288 -9.08 10.29 10.71
CA GLY A 288 -7.99 10.05 9.77
C GLY A 288 -8.43 9.54 8.39
N LEU A 289 -9.71 9.46 8.10
CA LEU A 289 -10.20 8.96 6.82
C LEU A 289 -10.14 10.05 5.76
N THR A 290 -9.56 9.70 4.60
CA THR A 290 -9.62 10.54 3.41
C THR A 290 -11.03 10.56 2.79
N ARG A 291 -11.23 11.37 1.76
CA ARG A 291 -12.54 11.60 1.10
C ARG A 291 -12.88 10.50 0.07
N VAL A 292 -12.88 9.23 0.50
CA VAL A 292 -13.08 8.06 -0.37
C VAL A 292 -14.36 8.15 -1.21
N LYS A 293 -15.48 8.53 -0.58
CA LYS A 293 -16.76 8.65 -1.28
C LYS A 293 -16.69 9.70 -2.38
N GLU A 294 -16.10 10.85 -2.10
CA GLU A 294 -15.96 11.94 -3.05
C GLU A 294 -15.00 11.55 -4.19
N PHE A 295 -13.90 10.84 -3.91
CA PHE A 295 -13.04 10.27 -4.95
C PHE A 295 -13.85 9.37 -5.90
N TRP A 296 -14.60 8.43 -5.36
CA TRP A 296 -15.42 7.52 -6.13
C TRP A 296 -16.48 8.23 -6.99
N GLU A 297 -17.20 9.20 -6.41
CA GLU A 297 -18.23 9.98 -7.08
C GLU A 297 -17.68 10.84 -8.24
N ASN A 298 -16.42 11.26 -8.15
CA ASN A 298 -15.71 12.01 -9.20
C ASN A 298 -14.90 11.11 -10.17
N GLY A 299 -15.08 9.79 -10.13
CA GLY A 299 -14.41 8.86 -11.05
C GLY A 299 -12.90 8.70 -10.79
N ILE A 300 -12.41 9.15 -9.63
CA ILE A 300 -11.01 9.01 -9.23
C ILE A 300 -10.80 7.61 -8.69
N ASN A 301 -9.75 6.92 -9.15
CA ASN A 301 -9.44 5.58 -8.68
C ASN A 301 -9.00 5.60 -7.22
N VAL A 302 -9.72 4.89 -6.37
CA VAL A 302 -9.42 4.72 -4.95
C VAL A 302 -9.55 3.25 -4.55
N SER A 303 -8.58 2.74 -3.82
CA SER A 303 -8.56 1.39 -3.25
C SER A 303 -8.37 1.44 -1.74
N PHE A 304 -8.38 0.26 -1.12
CA PHE A 304 -8.11 0.08 0.30
C PHE A 304 -6.90 -0.83 0.47
N GLY A 305 -6.12 -0.60 1.53
CA GLY A 305 -5.04 -1.46 1.98
C GLY A 305 -5.19 -1.80 3.46
N GLN A 306 -4.49 -2.83 3.90
CA GLN A 306 -4.45 -3.26 5.30
C GLN A 306 -3.49 -2.41 6.12
N ASP A 307 -2.36 -2.02 5.53
CA ASP A 307 -1.25 -1.28 6.12
C ASP A 307 -0.41 -2.10 7.10
N SER A 308 -1.00 -2.51 8.21
CA SER A 308 -0.33 -3.08 9.37
C SER A 308 -0.90 -4.44 9.78
N ILE A 309 -0.03 -5.34 10.26
CA ILE A 309 -0.41 -6.61 10.87
C ILE A 309 0.38 -6.79 12.17
N ASN A 310 -0.23 -6.46 13.29
CA ASN A 310 0.36 -6.61 14.64
C ASN A 310 1.79 -6.04 14.73
N ASP A 311 1.93 -4.76 14.56
CA ASP A 311 3.17 -4.00 14.55
C ASP A 311 3.10 -2.76 15.46
N PRO A 312 4.14 -1.88 15.51
CA PRO A 312 4.15 -0.72 16.39
C PRO A 312 3.06 0.31 16.13
N TRP A 313 2.40 0.29 14.97
CA TRP A 313 1.35 1.26 14.63
C TRP A 313 -0.06 0.71 14.89
N TYR A 314 -0.27 -0.58 14.63
CA TYR A 314 -1.58 -1.20 14.82
C TYR A 314 -1.46 -2.59 15.45
N PRO A 315 -1.99 -2.78 16.68
CA PRO A 315 -1.76 -4.00 17.48
C PRO A 315 -2.69 -5.18 17.13
N ALA A 316 -3.36 -5.18 15.98
CA ALA A 316 -4.28 -6.23 15.57
C ALA A 316 -3.89 -6.90 14.24
#